data_af5a4170338254b9c06a842836e5b121
#
_entry.id   af5a4170338254b9c06a842836e5b121
#
_cell.length_a   1.000
_cell.length_b   1.000
_cell.length_c   1.000
_cell.angle_alpha   90.00
_cell.angle_beta   90.00
_cell.angle_gamma   90.00
#
_symmetry.space_group_name_H-M   'P 1'
#
loop_
_entity.id
_entity.type
_entity.pdbx_description
1 polymer ?
#
loop_
_entity_poly.entity_id
_entity_poly.type
_entity_poly.pdbx_seq_one_letter_code
_entity_poly.pdbx_strand_id
1 'polypeptide(L)'
;MKGEYITVLDYSDGKVYQYENLEHFIDGWNGNDKEDRENIEWYLTEIRGHRLNDINWMLHDIKEIVDPTIQKITNWIQLLMDNIIE
;
A
#
# COMPACT_ATOMS: atom_id res chain seq x y z
N MET A 1 3.09 -9.75 -13.58
CA MET A 1 2.96 -9.41 -12.16
C MET A 1 1.49 -9.32 -11.80
N LYS A 2 1.07 -10.00 -10.76
CA LYS A 2 -0.30 -9.92 -10.27
C LYS A 2 -0.32 -9.08 -8.99
N GLY A 3 -1.04 -7.96 -9.00
CA GLY A 3 -1.20 -7.13 -7.82
C GLY A 3 -2.06 -7.82 -6.78
N GLU A 4 -1.60 -7.86 -5.52
CA GLU A 4 -2.30 -8.50 -4.41
C GLU A 4 -2.65 -7.52 -3.30
N TYR A 5 -2.05 -6.34 -3.32
CA TYR A 5 -2.20 -5.32 -2.28
C TYR A 5 -2.54 -3.98 -2.89
N ILE A 6 -3.34 -3.19 -2.18
CA ILE A 6 -3.59 -1.80 -2.53
C ILE A 6 -3.15 -0.93 -1.37
N THR A 7 -2.27 0.03 -1.64
CA THR A 7 -1.87 1.06 -0.67
C THR A 7 -2.58 2.35 -1.02
N VAL A 8 -3.21 2.96 -0.04
CA VAL A 8 -4.00 4.20 -0.19
C VAL A 8 -3.40 5.29 0.68
N LEU A 9 -3.13 6.43 0.06
CA LEU A 9 -2.80 7.66 0.76
C LEU A 9 -4.09 8.47 0.88
N ASP A 10 -4.63 8.58 2.09
CA ASP A 10 -5.87 9.32 2.33
C ASP A 10 -5.55 10.68 2.91
N TYR A 11 -5.78 11.72 2.11
CA TYR A 11 -5.48 13.09 2.48
C TYR A 11 -6.52 13.70 3.43
N SER A 12 -7.70 13.08 3.53
CA SER A 12 -8.75 13.58 4.42
C SER A 12 -8.42 13.32 5.89
N ASP A 13 -7.72 12.24 6.19
CA ASP A 13 -7.32 11.90 7.56
C ASP A 13 -5.80 11.84 7.77
N GLY A 14 -5.02 12.03 6.70
CA GLY A 14 -3.56 12.01 6.75
C GLY A 14 -2.97 10.64 7.03
N LYS A 15 -3.68 9.57 6.72
CA LYS A 15 -3.25 8.19 7.00
C LYS A 15 -2.95 7.40 5.74
N VAL A 16 -2.15 6.36 5.91
CA VAL A 16 -1.83 5.40 4.87
C VAL A 16 -2.50 4.08 5.22
N TYR A 17 -3.23 3.53 4.26
CA TYR A 17 -3.93 2.26 4.43
C TYR A 17 -3.37 1.23 3.45
N GLN A 18 -3.34 -0.03 3.86
CA GLN A 18 -2.99 -1.12 2.98
C GLN A 18 -4.03 -2.22 3.08
N TYR A 19 -4.57 -2.62 1.94
CA TYR A 19 -5.61 -3.65 1.86
C TYR A 19 -5.11 -4.86 1.09
N GLU A 20 -5.53 -6.03 1.53
CA GLU A 20 -5.19 -7.32 0.92
C GLU A 20 -6.43 -8.20 0.78
N ASN A 21 -6.28 -9.38 0.19
CA ASN A 21 -7.37 -10.34 -0.03
C ASN A 21 -8.51 -9.77 -0.86
N LEU A 22 -8.16 -8.99 -1.87
CA LEU A 22 -9.14 -8.26 -2.70
C LEU A 22 -10.05 -9.20 -3.49
N GLU A 23 -9.59 -10.41 -3.79
CA GLU A 23 -10.37 -11.43 -4.46
C GLU A 23 -11.62 -11.87 -3.66
N HIS A 24 -11.63 -11.65 -2.36
CA HIS A 24 -12.80 -11.93 -1.51
C HIS A 24 -13.90 -10.87 -1.66
N PHE A 25 -13.56 -9.70 -2.16
CA PHE A 25 -14.49 -8.58 -2.31
C PHE A 25 -14.80 -8.25 -3.75
N ILE A 26 -13.90 -8.58 -4.67
CA ILE A 26 -14.00 -8.23 -6.08
C ILE A 26 -14.06 -9.50 -6.91
N ASP A 27 -15.22 -9.77 -7.50
CA ASP A 27 -15.41 -10.89 -8.42
C ASP A 27 -14.58 -10.67 -9.69
N GLY A 28 -13.91 -11.73 -10.15
CA GLY A 28 -13.09 -11.63 -11.34
C GLY A 28 -11.80 -10.85 -11.15
N TRP A 29 -11.26 -10.85 -9.94
CA TRP A 29 -10.02 -10.16 -9.61
C TRP A 29 -8.86 -10.64 -10.50
N ASN A 30 -8.29 -9.70 -11.27
CA ASN A 30 -7.18 -10.00 -12.19
C ASN A 30 -5.81 -9.59 -11.65
N GLY A 31 -5.77 -8.71 -10.65
CA GLY A 31 -4.53 -8.15 -10.12
C GLY A 31 -3.86 -7.16 -11.08
N ASN A 32 -4.65 -6.51 -11.95
CA ASN A 32 -4.18 -5.55 -12.95
C ASN A 32 -4.92 -4.24 -12.76
N ASP A 33 -4.20 -3.14 -12.59
CA ASP A 33 -4.80 -1.84 -12.28
C ASP A 33 -5.69 -1.30 -13.40
N LYS A 34 -5.43 -1.65 -14.65
CA LYS A 34 -6.26 -1.21 -15.78
C LYS A 34 -7.56 -1.99 -15.85
N GLU A 35 -7.50 -3.31 -15.69
CA GLU A 35 -8.68 -4.17 -15.77
C GLU A 35 -9.55 -4.06 -14.52
N ASP A 36 -8.95 -3.89 -13.36
CA ASP A 36 -9.65 -3.87 -12.08
C ASP A 36 -9.95 -2.47 -11.55
N ARG A 37 -9.54 -1.41 -12.26
CA ARG A 37 -9.62 -0.03 -11.77
C ARG A 37 -11.01 0.35 -11.26
N GLU A 38 -12.05 0.08 -12.05
CA GLU A 38 -13.41 0.42 -11.70
C GLU A 38 -13.87 -0.32 -10.44
N ASN A 39 -13.54 -1.61 -10.35
CA ASN A 39 -13.84 -2.43 -9.19
C ASN A 39 -13.04 -2.03 -7.96
N ILE A 40 -11.79 -1.63 -8.14
CA ILE A 40 -10.96 -1.11 -7.06
C ILE A 40 -11.55 0.18 -6.51
N GLU A 41 -11.93 1.11 -7.37
CA GLU A 41 -12.54 2.36 -6.96
C GLU A 41 -13.86 2.13 -6.21
N TRP A 42 -14.67 1.18 -6.70
CA TRP A 42 -15.88 0.75 -5.99
C TRP A 42 -15.54 0.22 -4.59
N TYR A 43 -14.56 -0.66 -4.50
CA TYR A 43 -14.12 -1.24 -3.22
C TYR A 43 -13.65 -0.17 -2.25
N LEU A 44 -12.81 0.75 -2.70
CA LEU A 44 -12.25 1.80 -1.86
C LEU A 44 -13.32 2.77 -1.35
N THR A 45 -14.33 3.04 -2.16
CA THR A 45 -15.41 3.99 -1.77
C THR A 45 -16.53 3.31 -1.00
N GLU A 46 -17.07 2.21 -1.52
CA GLU A 46 -18.27 1.58 -0.94
C GLU A 46 -17.95 0.65 0.23
N ILE A 47 -16.82 -0.04 0.19
CA ILE A 47 -16.44 -0.99 1.24
C ILE A 47 -15.59 -0.32 2.31
N ARG A 48 -14.62 0.49 1.90
CA ARG A 48 -13.67 1.13 2.82
C ARG A 48 -13.99 2.58 3.16
N GLY A 49 -14.94 3.20 2.46
CA GLY A 49 -15.41 4.54 2.80
C GLY A 49 -14.48 5.69 2.44
N HIS A 50 -13.53 5.46 1.55
CA HIS A 50 -12.66 6.54 1.07
C HIS A 50 -13.40 7.41 0.04
N ARG A 51 -12.91 8.63 -0.15
CA ARG A 51 -13.38 9.54 -1.20
C ARG A 51 -12.32 9.62 -2.29
N LEU A 52 -12.67 9.28 -3.52
CA LEU A 52 -11.71 9.21 -4.63
C LEU A 52 -10.93 10.52 -4.83
N ASN A 53 -11.57 11.66 -4.61
CA ASN A 53 -10.91 12.97 -4.75
C ASN A 53 -9.89 13.26 -3.65
N ASP A 54 -9.94 12.53 -2.55
CA ASP A 54 -9.09 12.76 -1.39
C ASP A 54 -8.01 11.68 -1.23
N ILE A 55 -7.89 10.77 -2.19
CA ILE A 55 -6.94 9.66 -2.09
C ILE A 55 -6.08 9.53 -3.34
N ASN A 56 -4.89 8.96 -3.14
CA ASN A 56 -4.12 8.31 -4.20
C ASN A 56 -3.96 6.85 -3.80
N TRP A 57 -4.01 5.95 -4.77
CA TRP A 57 -3.85 4.53 -4.49
C TRP A 57 -2.93 3.87 -5.52
N MET A 58 -2.32 2.77 -5.10
CA MET A 58 -1.43 1.99 -5.94
C MET A 58 -1.67 0.50 -5.71
N LEU A 59 -1.84 -0.24 -6.79
CA LEU A 59 -1.88 -1.70 -6.77
C LEU A 59 -0.44 -2.22 -6.86
N HIS A 60 -0.07 -3.16 -5.99
CA HIS A 60 1.29 -3.70 -5.97
C HIS A 60 1.28 -5.15 -5.45
N ASP A 61 2.40 -5.85 -5.63
CA ASP A 61 2.54 -7.24 -5.24
C ASP A 61 3.40 -7.45 -3.99
N ILE A 62 4.02 -6.41 -3.48
CA ILE A 62 4.89 -6.49 -2.30
C ILE A 62 4.19 -5.83 -1.10
N LYS A 63 4.10 -6.55 0.01
CA LYS A 63 3.45 -6.07 1.24
C LYS A 63 4.36 -5.16 2.06
N GLU A 64 5.33 -4.50 1.47
CA GLU A 64 6.21 -3.60 2.18
C GLU A 64 6.01 -2.16 1.76
N ILE A 65 5.86 -1.28 2.75
CA ILE A 65 5.93 0.16 2.52
C ILE A 65 7.35 0.57 2.88
N VAL A 66 8.11 1.00 1.88
CA VAL A 66 9.49 1.43 2.07
C VAL A 66 9.53 2.94 2.21
N ASP A 67 9.95 3.42 3.38
CA ASP A 67 10.21 4.82 3.61
C ASP A 67 11.73 5.04 3.54
N PRO A 68 12.24 5.81 2.56
CA PRO A 68 13.68 6.04 2.43
C PRO A 68 14.31 6.67 3.67
N THR A 69 13.56 7.48 4.41
CA THR A 69 14.04 8.10 5.64
C THR A 69 14.24 7.07 6.73
N ILE A 70 13.29 6.16 6.90
CA ILE A 70 13.38 5.05 7.88
C ILE A 70 14.53 4.12 7.51
N GLN A 71 14.69 3.80 6.24
CA GLN A 71 15.79 2.99 5.75
C GLN A 71 17.16 3.59 6.08
N LYS A 72 17.32 4.90 5.91
CA LYS A 72 18.53 5.61 6.26
C LYS A 72 18.85 5.50 7.75
N ILE A 73 17.86 5.70 8.60
CA ILE A 73 17.99 5.61 10.05
C ILE A 73 18.38 4.20 10.47
N THR A 74 17.75 3.19 9.89
CA THR A 74 18.05 1.78 10.17
C THR A 74 19.48 1.43 9.80
N ASN A 75 19.96 1.87 8.64
CA ASN A 75 21.33 1.65 8.20
C ASN A 75 22.34 2.32 9.13
N TRP A 76 22.01 3.50 9.61
CA TRP A 76 22.88 4.24 10.53
C TRP A 76 23.00 3.54 11.89
N ILE A 77 21.89 3.05 12.42
CA ILE A 77 21.85 2.28 13.66
C ILE A 77 22.66 0.98 13.51
N GLN A 78 22.52 0.29 12.38
CA GLN A 78 23.27 -0.92 12.09
C GLN A 78 24.78 -0.66 12.08
N LEU A 79 25.20 0.45 11.50
CA LEU A 79 26.60 0.86 11.44
C LEU A 79 27.16 1.10 12.86
N LEU A 80 26.38 1.75 13.72
CA LEU A 80 26.76 1.99 15.11
C LEU A 80 26.87 0.68 15.89
N MET A 81 25.96 -0.26 15.68
CA MET A 81 25.99 -1.56 16.35
C MET A 81 27.19 -2.38 15.92
N ASP A 82 27.56 -2.33 14.66
CA ASP A 82 28.75 -3.03 14.16
C ASP A 82 30.04 -2.50 14.81
N ASN A 83 30.09 -1.20 15.09
CA ASN A 83 31.23 -0.58 15.76
C ASN A 83 31.30 -0.94 17.25
N ILE A 84 30.18 -1.25 17.87
CA ILE A 84 30.12 -1.59 19.31
C ILE A 84 30.50 -3.05 19.56
N ILE A 85 30.24 -3.93 18.61
CA ILE A 85 30.43 -5.38 18.75
C ILE A 85 31.89 -5.79 18.57
N GLU A 86 32.73 -4.96 18.01
CA GLU A 86 34.17 -5.23 17.94
C GLU A 86 34.80 -5.19 19.36
#